data_0161c7a09abb3898df139f9718c9c36d
#
_entry.id   0161c7a09abb3898df139f9718c9c36d
#
_cell.length_a   1.000
_cell.length_b   1.000
_cell.length_c   1.000
_cell.angle_alpha   90.00
_cell.angle_beta   90.00
_cell.angle_gamma   90.00
#
_symmetry.space_group_name_H-M   'P 1'
#
loop_
_entity.id
_entity.type
_entity.pdbx_description
1 polymer ?
#
loop_
_entity_poly.entity_id
_entity_poly.type
_entity_poly.pdbx_seq_one_letter_code
_entity_poly.pdbx_strand_id
1 'polypeptide(L)'
;RYVPITKGIDHGTLLELKKLTLFRERTYRSGMIVEKEETRQYPYDELARRVIGYVKHNSDTNTLHIGIEGEYNYYLHGTEGLEWKKITDGKDMIQDMDSSVVKVIDGMDIRTTLDIDIQDIADRALRNNMAAEEDIVGGCVVVLDVETGAVRAMVNLQKDRNGNFREVFNMATGTPAEPGSVFKAVTLTTLLEDGYIELEDKIATNHGRMDDMPRIKPDGYITSFERNKGVSSISVLDGFKISSNYVFRRLVKDHYGDNPEEFINRLHEYNFGEAYDFELKEKGISRPTIPDPKSAGWTIYDLVSVAIGYSARVTPLQVAAFYNAIANNGKMMKPYVVESIEDQGRTVKEFKPVILNGSICSKATADTLTRALTMVTLEGTASRLKNARCTVAGKTGTSRIHLPKEERPGSNDPYSDINGRKKHQATFVGFFPAEQPKYTAIVVVYTG
;
A
#
# COMPACT_ATOMS: atom_id res chain seq x y z
N ARG A 1 39.45 20.06 -26.08
CA ARG A 1 39.01 19.39 -24.83
C ARG A 1 37.59 19.84 -24.57
N TYR A 2 36.67 18.90 -24.44
CA TYR A 2 35.28 19.19 -24.05
C TYR A 2 35.25 19.55 -22.56
N VAL A 3 34.65 20.69 -22.22
CA VAL A 3 34.50 21.15 -20.84
C VAL A 3 33.04 21.58 -20.63
N PRO A 4 32.28 20.94 -19.75
CA PRO A 4 30.95 21.41 -19.43
C PRO A 4 31.02 22.73 -18.67
N ILE A 5 30.32 23.77 -19.18
CA ILE A 5 30.27 25.09 -18.57
C ILE A 5 29.17 25.16 -17.53
N THR A 6 28.00 24.66 -17.88
CA THR A 6 26.83 24.59 -16.99
C THR A 6 25.87 23.48 -17.43
N LYS A 7 24.98 23.04 -16.55
CA LYS A 7 23.92 22.05 -16.82
C LYS A 7 22.60 22.56 -16.26
N GLY A 8 21.49 22.07 -16.81
CA GLY A 8 20.14 22.33 -16.27
C GLY A 8 19.68 23.77 -16.41
N ILE A 9 20.12 24.48 -17.47
CA ILE A 9 19.63 25.84 -17.77
C ILE A 9 18.34 25.75 -18.60
N ASP A 10 17.40 26.64 -18.33
CA ASP A 10 16.19 26.78 -19.14
C ASP A 10 16.46 27.49 -20.48
N HIS A 11 15.48 27.44 -21.38
CA HIS A 11 15.58 28.03 -22.70
C HIS A 11 15.77 29.55 -22.64
N GLY A 12 15.16 30.25 -21.68
CA GLY A 12 15.30 31.70 -21.49
C GLY A 12 16.75 32.08 -21.16
N THR A 13 17.32 31.39 -20.17
CA THR A 13 18.74 31.56 -19.79
C THR A 13 19.70 31.26 -20.95
N LEU A 14 19.41 30.22 -21.76
CA LEU A 14 20.18 29.92 -22.95
C LEU A 14 20.14 31.06 -23.97
N LEU A 15 18.96 31.67 -24.18
CA LEU A 15 18.83 32.83 -25.08
C LEU A 15 19.63 34.04 -24.61
N GLU A 16 19.65 34.28 -23.28
CA GLU A 16 20.47 35.36 -22.70
C GLU A 16 21.98 35.07 -22.88
N LEU A 17 22.42 33.85 -22.64
CA LEU A 17 23.80 33.44 -22.90
C LEU A 17 24.19 33.63 -24.36
N LYS A 18 23.32 33.33 -25.30
CA LYS A 18 23.56 33.57 -26.75
C LYS A 18 23.67 35.05 -27.15
N LYS A 19 23.25 35.98 -26.29
CA LYS A 19 23.46 37.41 -26.54
C LYS A 19 24.88 37.88 -26.20
N LEU A 20 25.61 37.13 -25.37
CA LEU A 20 26.99 37.48 -25.00
C LEU A 20 27.92 37.39 -26.21
N THR A 21 28.88 38.31 -26.31
CA THR A 21 29.77 38.52 -27.47
C THR A 21 30.43 37.22 -27.94
N LEU A 22 30.88 36.37 -27.03
CA LEU A 22 31.52 35.10 -27.36
C LEU A 22 30.52 34.05 -27.84
N PHE A 23 29.36 33.92 -27.17
CA PHE A 23 28.39 32.84 -27.39
C PHE A 23 27.36 33.13 -28.49
N ARG A 24 27.25 34.37 -28.97
CA ARG A 24 26.41 34.71 -30.12
C ARG A 24 26.99 34.25 -31.47
N GLU A 25 28.30 33.96 -31.48
CA GLU A 25 28.97 33.43 -32.67
C GLU A 25 28.56 31.98 -32.93
N ARG A 26 28.67 31.54 -34.19
CA ARG A 26 28.39 30.15 -34.57
C ARG A 26 29.29 29.18 -33.79
N THR A 27 28.81 27.95 -33.55
CA THR A 27 29.49 26.91 -32.74
C THR A 27 30.98 26.72 -33.10
N TYR A 28 31.32 26.75 -34.38
CA TYR A 28 32.74 26.60 -34.81
C TYR A 28 33.67 27.77 -34.44
N ARG A 29 33.08 28.94 -34.11
CA ARG A 29 33.84 30.10 -33.63
C ARG A 29 33.79 30.25 -32.12
N SER A 30 32.65 30.08 -31.55
CA SER A 30 32.43 30.18 -30.11
C SER A 30 32.91 28.95 -29.36
N GLY A 31 32.92 27.77 -29.99
CA GLY A 31 33.16 26.50 -29.34
C GLY A 31 32.01 26.06 -28.44
N MET A 32 30.89 26.80 -28.39
CA MET A 32 29.74 26.46 -27.54
C MET A 32 28.92 25.36 -28.20
N ILE A 33 28.82 24.23 -27.50
CA ILE A 33 27.95 23.13 -27.87
C ILE A 33 26.76 23.15 -26.89
N VAL A 34 25.55 23.15 -27.43
CA VAL A 34 24.30 23.08 -26.66
C VAL A 34 23.74 21.68 -26.83
N GLU A 35 23.72 20.96 -25.75
CA GLU A 35 23.04 19.65 -25.68
C GLU A 35 21.65 19.87 -25.10
N LYS A 36 20.63 19.39 -25.79
CA LYS A 36 19.27 19.38 -25.32
C LYS A 36 19.08 18.16 -24.44
N GLU A 37 18.59 18.38 -23.24
CA GLU A 37 18.18 17.31 -22.32
C GLU A 37 16.70 17.48 -21.99
N GLU A 38 15.91 16.44 -22.21
CA GLU A 38 14.53 16.44 -21.79
C GLU A 38 14.47 16.13 -20.29
N THR A 39 13.83 17.00 -19.53
CA THR A 39 13.69 16.83 -18.09
C THR A 39 12.23 16.68 -17.71
N ARG A 40 11.96 15.73 -16.83
CA ARG A 40 10.64 15.52 -16.28
C ARG A 40 10.33 16.63 -15.25
N GLN A 41 9.17 17.27 -15.40
CA GLN A 41 8.69 18.24 -14.44
C GLN A 41 7.68 17.57 -13.48
N TYR A 42 7.79 17.89 -12.20
CA TYR A 42 6.90 17.41 -11.14
C TYR A 42 6.24 18.62 -10.48
N PRO A 43 5.03 19.00 -10.92
CA PRO A 43 4.36 20.22 -10.42
C PRO A 43 4.12 20.23 -8.91
N TYR A 44 4.06 19.05 -8.31
CA TYR A 44 3.83 18.86 -6.88
C TYR A 44 5.06 18.24 -6.16
N ASP A 45 6.27 18.48 -6.69
CA ASP A 45 7.55 18.03 -6.15
C ASP A 45 7.61 16.54 -5.78
N GLU A 46 7.68 16.22 -4.49
CA GLU A 46 7.82 14.85 -4.00
C GLU A 46 6.48 14.12 -3.79
N LEU A 47 5.34 14.79 -4.02
CA LEU A 47 4.02 14.22 -3.76
C LEU A 47 3.69 13.09 -4.75
N ALA A 48 3.29 11.93 -4.24
CA ALA A 48 2.98 10.72 -5.02
C ALA A 48 4.14 10.27 -5.94
N ARG A 49 5.38 10.61 -5.61
CA ARG A 49 6.56 10.38 -6.44
C ARG A 49 6.75 8.94 -6.85
N ARG A 50 6.50 7.99 -5.94
CA ARG A 50 6.64 6.56 -6.22
C ARG A 50 5.49 6.02 -7.05
N VAL A 51 4.30 6.56 -6.88
CA VAL A 51 3.09 6.19 -7.63
C VAL A 51 3.20 6.68 -9.07
N ILE A 52 3.53 7.96 -9.28
CA ILE A 52 3.80 8.53 -10.61
C ILE A 52 4.98 7.79 -11.24
N GLY A 53 6.07 7.70 -10.54
CA GLY A 53 7.25 6.95 -10.97
C GLY A 53 8.11 7.67 -12.02
N TYR A 54 8.87 6.88 -12.75
CA TYR A 54 9.78 7.35 -13.79
C TYR A 54 10.29 6.19 -14.66
N VAL A 55 10.81 6.52 -15.83
CA VAL A 55 11.60 5.62 -16.67
C VAL A 55 13.05 6.10 -16.66
N LYS A 56 13.97 5.21 -16.32
CA LYS A 56 15.41 5.51 -16.27
C LYS A 56 16.20 4.48 -17.05
N HIS A 57 16.95 4.94 -18.05
CA HIS A 57 17.91 4.13 -18.77
C HIS A 57 19.22 4.06 -17.96
N ASN A 58 19.59 2.89 -17.47
CA ASN A 58 20.82 2.66 -16.73
C ASN A 58 21.98 2.19 -17.63
N SER A 59 21.65 1.56 -18.77
CA SER A 59 22.57 1.11 -19.81
C SER A 59 21.75 0.79 -21.06
N ASP A 60 22.42 0.52 -22.18
CA ASP A 60 21.77 0.17 -23.45
C ASP A 60 20.83 -1.04 -23.37
N THR A 61 21.00 -1.86 -22.35
CA THR A 61 20.21 -3.10 -22.17
C THR A 61 19.31 -3.11 -20.92
N ASN A 62 19.41 -2.09 -20.06
CA ASN A 62 18.68 -2.09 -18.79
C ASN A 62 17.94 -0.77 -18.55
N THR A 63 16.62 -0.81 -18.73
CA THR A 63 15.71 0.30 -18.45
C THR A 63 14.89 -0.02 -17.23
N LEU A 64 14.89 0.89 -16.26
CA LEU A 64 14.10 0.80 -15.06
C LEU A 64 12.75 1.49 -15.29
N HIS A 65 11.67 0.73 -15.15
CA HIS A 65 10.29 1.18 -15.27
C HIS A 65 9.64 1.19 -13.88
N ILE A 66 9.23 2.35 -13.41
CA ILE A 66 8.68 2.55 -12.06
C ILE A 66 7.37 3.33 -12.14
N GLY A 67 6.39 2.89 -11.34
CA GLY A 67 5.11 3.58 -11.20
C GLY A 67 4.29 3.63 -12.49
N ILE A 68 3.37 4.59 -12.56
CA ILE A 68 2.48 4.80 -13.72
C ILE A 68 3.31 5.11 -14.98
N GLU A 69 4.32 5.96 -14.87
CA GLU A 69 5.18 6.26 -16.01
C GLU A 69 5.91 5.04 -16.55
N GLY A 70 6.32 4.14 -15.68
CA GLY A 70 6.94 2.88 -16.10
C GLY A 70 5.98 1.92 -16.78
N GLU A 71 4.81 1.70 -16.19
CA GLU A 71 3.81 0.75 -16.68
C GLU A 71 3.17 1.22 -17.99
N TYR A 72 2.90 2.52 -18.10
CA TYR A 72 2.24 3.12 -19.27
C TYR A 72 3.20 3.83 -20.21
N ASN A 73 4.51 3.57 -20.13
CA ASN A 73 5.51 4.22 -20.95
C ASN A 73 5.23 4.11 -22.46
N TYR A 74 4.64 2.99 -22.90
CA TYR A 74 4.25 2.80 -24.31
C TYR A 74 3.32 3.92 -24.83
N TYR A 75 2.41 4.40 -23.98
CA TYR A 75 1.48 5.48 -24.33
C TYR A 75 2.09 6.87 -24.11
N LEU A 76 2.90 7.03 -23.07
CA LEU A 76 3.41 8.32 -22.63
C LEU A 76 4.60 8.83 -23.46
N HIS A 77 5.36 7.91 -24.07
CA HIS A 77 6.67 8.30 -24.63
C HIS A 77 6.58 8.89 -26.05
N GLY A 78 5.46 8.69 -26.79
CA GLY A 78 5.31 9.18 -28.15
C GLY A 78 6.26 8.53 -29.15
N THR A 79 6.53 9.21 -30.25
CA THR A 79 7.48 8.76 -31.29
C THR A 79 8.41 9.92 -31.67
N GLU A 80 9.70 9.68 -31.63
CA GLU A 80 10.68 10.65 -32.07
C GLU A 80 10.59 10.89 -33.57
N GLY A 81 10.69 12.16 -33.98
CA GLY A 81 10.78 12.54 -35.37
C GLY A 81 12.19 12.37 -35.91
N LEU A 82 12.32 12.09 -37.19
CA LEU A 82 13.58 12.03 -37.90
C LEU A 82 13.57 13.06 -39.04
N GLU A 83 14.57 13.88 -39.08
CA GLU A 83 14.76 14.90 -40.11
C GLU A 83 16.14 14.74 -40.75
N TRP A 84 16.16 14.65 -42.07
CA TRP A 84 17.43 14.66 -42.80
C TRP A 84 17.97 16.07 -42.91
N LYS A 85 19.25 16.27 -42.58
CA LYS A 85 19.95 17.55 -42.74
C LYS A 85 21.14 17.38 -43.68
N LYS A 86 21.19 18.18 -44.73
CA LYS A 86 22.32 18.23 -45.65
C LYS A 86 23.37 19.19 -45.11
N ILE A 87 24.63 18.74 -45.08
CA ILE A 87 25.77 19.60 -44.71
C ILE A 87 26.20 20.33 -45.96
N THR A 88 26.17 21.66 -45.93
CA THR A 88 26.68 22.52 -47.01
C THR A 88 28.18 22.82 -46.82
N ASP A 89 28.82 23.32 -47.86
CA ASP A 89 30.26 23.68 -47.85
C ASP A 89 30.68 24.63 -46.73
N GLY A 90 29.71 25.38 -46.15
CA GLY A 90 29.92 26.23 -44.99
C GLY A 90 29.77 25.50 -43.65
N LYS A 91 29.61 24.18 -43.63
CA LYS A 91 29.31 23.35 -42.44
C LYS A 91 27.97 23.66 -41.73
N ASP A 92 27.10 24.40 -42.43
CA ASP A 92 25.74 24.61 -41.96
C ASP A 92 24.88 23.37 -42.27
N MET A 93 24.08 22.92 -41.31
CA MET A 93 23.07 21.86 -41.53
C MET A 93 21.79 22.54 -42.04
N ILE A 94 21.41 22.25 -43.27
CA ILE A 94 20.16 22.72 -43.88
C ILE A 94 19.23 21.52 -44.01
N GLN A 95 17.94 21.71 -43.71
CA GLN A 95 16.91 20.67 -43.88
C GLN A 95 16.90 20.23 -45.34
N ASP A 96 16.96 18.91 -45.58
CA ASP A 96 16.84 18.36 -46.91
C ASP A 96 15.36 18.25 -47.27
N MET A 97 14.87 19.15 -48.11
CA MET A 97 13.48 19.28 -48.49
C MET A 97 12.97 18.10 -49.38
N ASP A 98 13.88 17.31 -49.95
CA ASP A 98 13.60 16.21 -50.83
C ASP A 98 13.52 14.84 -50.12
N SER A 99 13.84 14.80 -48.82
CA SER A 99 13.86 13.56 -48.04
C SER A 99 12.64 13.39 -47.16
N SER A 100 12.28 12.13 -46.90
CA SER A 100 11.14 11.78 -46.03
C SER A 100 11.41 12.21 -44.60
N VAL A 101 10.52 13.01 -44.04
CA VAL A 101 10.54 13.43 -42.63
C VAL A 101 9.61 12.52 -41.87
N VAL A 102 10.12 11.91 -40.79
CA VAL A 102 9.25 11.24 -39.80
C VAL A 102 8.76 12.31 -38.83
N LYS A 103 7.45 12.52 -38.80
CA LYS A 103 6.85 13.52 -37.90
C LYS A 103 6.96 13.05 -36.44
N VAL A 104 7.21 13.99 -35.56
CA VAL A 104 7.06 13.79 -34.10
C VAL A 104 5.60 13.47 -33.80
N ILE A 105 5.37 12.45 -32.99
CA ILE A 105 4.06 12.13 -32.43
C ILE A 105 4.20 12.28 -30.92
N ASP A 106 3.46 13.22 -30.34
CA ASP A 106 3.43 13.42 -28.89
C ASP A 106 2.89 12.19 -28.18
N GLY A 107 3.35 11.96 -26.96
CA GLY A 107 2.79 10.93 -26.10
C GLY A 107 1.36 11.25 -25.66
N MET A 108 0.64 10.24 -25.26
CA MET A 108 -0.71 10.36 -24.73
C MET A 108 -0.66 10.79 -23.25
N ASP A 109 -1.79 11.20 -22.71
CA ASP A 109 -1.97 11.55 -21.31
C ASP A 109 -2.55 10.37 -20.52
N ILE A 110 -2.18 10.26 -19.26
CA ILE A 110 -2.78 9.29 -18.32
C ILE A 110 -3.52 10.06 -17.23
N ARG A 111 -4.84 9.85 -17.18
CA ARG A 111 -5.66 10.34 -16.08
C ARG A 111 -5.68 9.31 -14.95
N THR A 112 -5.33 9.74 -13.75
CA THR A 112 -5.31 8.89 -12.57
C THR A 112 -6.53 9.11 -11.68
N THR A 113 -6.80 8.13 -10.81
CA THR A 113 -7.86 8.23 -9.79
C THR A 113 -7.42 9.01 -8.55
N LEU A 114 -6.13 9.40 -8.48
CA LEU A 114 -5.60 10.14 -7.34
C LEU A 114 -6.30 11.49 -7.18
N ASP A 115 -6.67 11.79 -5.94
CA ASP A 115 -7.16 13.10 -5.54
C ASP A 115 -6.00 13.85 -4.86
N ILE A 116 -5.62 14.98 -5.43
CA ILE A 116 -4.44 15.72 -4.98
C ILE A 116 -4.60 16.24 -3.54
N ASP A 117 -5.80 16.63 -3.14
CA ASP A 117 -6.05 17.15 -1.80
C ASP A 117 -5.97 16.02 -0.76
N ILE A 118 -6.56 14.86 -1.08
CA ILE A 118 -6.50 13.67 -0.21
C ILE A 118 -5.05 13.16 -0.12
N GLN A 119 -4.32 13.15 -1.23
CA GLN A 119 -2.92 12.74 -1.28
C GLN A 119 -2.03 13.65 -0.42
N ASP A 120 -2.19 14.98 -0.53
CA ASP A 120 -1.44 15.95 0.25
C ASP A 120 -1.75 15.88 1.75
N ILE A 121 -3.03 15.73 2.12
CA ILE A 121 -3.43 15.53 3.52
C ILE A 121 -2.80 14.25 4.07
N ALA A 122 -2.85 13.15 3.33
CA ALA A 122 -2.30 11.87 3.75
C ALA A 122 -0.77 11.93 3.90
N ASP A 123 -0.07 12.53 2.94
CA ASP A 123 1.40 12.71 2.98
C ASP A 123 1.83 13.55 4.18
N ARG A 124 1.24 14.74 4.36
CA ARG A 124 1.55 15.61 5.49
C ARG A 124 1.25 14.95 6.84
N ALA A 125 0.11 14.26 6.96
CA ALA A 125 -0.24 13.57 8.18
C ALA A 125 0.76 12.46 8.52
N LEU A 126 1.17 11.66 7.54
CA LEU A 126 2.17 10.61 7.74
C LEU A 126 3.53 11.20 8.11
N ARG A 127 4.05 12.21 7.37
CA ARG A 127 5.33 12.86 7.65
C ARG A 127 5.38 13.45 9.06
N ASN A 128 4.35 14.17 9.47
CA ASN A 128 4.29 14.80 10.79
C ASN A 128 4.33 13.77 11.93
N ASN A 129 3.58 12.66 11.78
CA ASN A 129 3.58 11.60 12.78
C ASN A 129 4.89 10.82 12.80
N MET A 130 5.50 10.55 11.64
CA MET A 130 6.79 9.87 11.56
C MET A 130 7.93 10.73 12.13
N ALA A 131 7.87 12.06 11.92
CA ALA A 131 8.88 12.97 12.45
C ALA A 131 8.81 13.13 13.97
N ALA A 132 7.65 12.85 14.59
CA ALA A 132 7.47 12.93 16.05
C ALA A 132 8.11 11.74 16.81
N GLU A 133 8.44 10.65 16.12
CA GLU A 133 8.93 9.40 16.72
C GLU A 133 10.22 8.95 16.02
N GLU A 134 11.33 8.98 16.74
CA GLU A 134 12.67 8.69 16.19
C GLU A 134 12.81 7.26 15.66
N ASP A 135 12.13 6.30 16.29
CA ASP A 135 12.20 4.88 15.94
C ASP A 135 11.45 4.52 14.67
N ILE A 136 10.66 5.44 14.10
CA ILE A 136 9.93 5.18 12.86
C ILE A 136 10.86 5.34 11.67
N VAL A 137 10.98 4.30 10.86
CA VAL A 137 11.85 4.25 9.67
C VAL A 137 11.08 4.29 8.35
N GLY A 138 9.79 4.08 8.38
CA GLY A 138 8.95 4.11 7.18
C GLY A 138 7.47 3.98 7.49
N GLY A 139 6.64 4.20 6.48
CA GLY A 139 5.20 4.04 6.58
C GLY A 139 4.51 4.21 5.25
N CYS A 140 3.27 3.73 5.16
CA CYS A 140 2.41 3.95 4.01
C CYS A 140 0.99 4.30 4.43
N VAL A 141 0.30 5.02 3.53
CA VAL A 141 -1.13 5.30 3.60
C VAL A 141 -1.76 4.94 2.28
N VAL A 142 -2.90 4.25 2.31
CA VAL A 142 -3.74 4.04 1.13
C VAL A 142 -5.16 4.50 1.48
N VAL A 143 -5.76 5.29 0.59
CA VAL A 143 -7.16 5.69 0.68
C VAL A 143 -7.90 5.19 -0.56
N LEU A 144 -8.94 4.40 -0.34
CA LEU A 144 -9.79 3.84 -1.38
C LEU A 144 -11.17 4.50 -1.36
N ASP A 145 -11.72 4.73 -2.53
CA ASP A 145 -13.14 5.02 -2.71
C ASP A 145 -13.94 3.72 -2.47
N VAL A 146 -14.97 3.80 -1.64
CA VAL A 146 -15.71 2.59 -1.21
C VAL A 146 -16.47 1.96 -2.36
N GLU A 147 -17.13 2.76 -3.18
CA GLU A 147 -18.02 2.28 -4.24
C GLU A 147 -17.25 1.65 -5.40
N THR A 148 -16.14 2.28 -5.78
CA THR A 148 -15.41 1.95 -7.02
C THR A 148 -14.13 1.16 -6.79
N GLY A 149 -13.53 1.24 -5.61
CA GLY A 149 -12.18 0.71 -5.34
C GLY A 149 -11.06 1.61 -5.88
N ALA A 150 -11.37 2.79 -6.42
CA ALA A 150 -10.39 3.73 -6.92
C ALA A 150 -9.43 4.18 -5.80
N VAL A 151 -8.13 4.18 -6.09
CA VAL A 151 -7.11 4.70 -5.18
C VAL A 151 -7.14 6.22 -5.22
N ARG A 152 -7.61 6.87 -4.15
CA ARG A 152 -7.65 8.33 -4.02
C ARG A 152 -6.36 8.92 -3.48
N ALA A 153 -5.64 8.13 -2.66
CA ALA A 153 -4.29 8.46 -2.22
C ALA A 153 -3.46 7.20 -1.99
N MET A 154 -2.17 7.29 -2.29
CA MET A 154 -1.20 6.25 -1.96
C MET A 154 0.14 6.92 -1.65
N VAL A 155 0.49 6.94 -0.37
CA VAL A 155 1.72 7.54 0.17
C VAL A 155 2.64 6.44 0.66
N ASN A 156 3.93 6.53 0.33
CA ASN A 156 4.93 5.56 0.73
C ASN A 156 6.21 6.29 1.16
N LEU A 157 6.43 6.43 2.45
CA LEU A 157 7.56 7.18 3.00
C LEU A 157 8.57 6.26 3.68
N GLN A 158 9.83 6.44 3.33
CA GLN A 158 10.96 5.76 3.97
C GLN A 158 12.01 6.77 4.37
N LYS A 159 12.58 6.60 5.56
CA LYS A 159 13.66 7.44 6.09
C LYS A 159 14.96 7.12 5.37
N ASP A 160 15.58 8.12 4.76
CA ASP A 160 16.90 7.99 4.13
C ASP A 160 18.02 8.10 5.17
N ARG A 161 19.28 7.92 4.73
CA ARG A 161 20.46 7.99 5.61
C ARG A 161 20.67 9.36 6.27
N ASN A 162 20.07 10.40 5.71
CA ASN A 162 20.13 11.77 6.22
C ASN A 162 18.95 12.12 7.14
N GLY A 163 18.04 11.16 7.38
CA GLY A 163 16.85 11.34 8.19
C GLY A 163 15.66 11.95 7.46
N ASN A 164 15.73 12.19 6.14
CA ASN A 164 14.63 12.70 5.35
C ASN A 164 13.69 11.58 4.93
N PHE A 165 12.39 11.86 4.89
CA PHE A 165 11.39 10.91 4.40
C PHE A 165 11.19 11.09 2.89
N ARG A 166 11.40 10.01 2.13
CA ARG A 166 11.29 9.98 0.66
C ARG A 166 10.46 8.81 0.20
N GLU A 167 9.80 8.97 -0.93
CA GLU A 167 9.09 7.89 -1.62
C GLU A 167 10.06 7.09 -2.50
N VAL A 168 10.63 6.01 -1.95
CA VAL A 168 11.63 5.16 -2.63
C VAL A 168 11.03 3.83 -3.08
N PHE A 169 10.14 3.25 -2.28
CA PHE A 169 9.57 1.93 -2.49
C PHE A 169 8.06 1.95 -2.20
N ASN A 170 7.25 1.24 -2.99
CA ASN A 170 5.83 1.14 -2.76
C ASN A 170 5.53 0.07 -1.69
N MET A 171 5.52 0.47 -0.43
CA MET A 171 5.24 -0.42 0.70
C MET A 171 3.81 -0.92 0.71
N ALA A 172 2.87 -0.16 0.16
CA ALA A 172 1.47 -0.55 0.12
C ALA A 172 1.21 -1.83 -0.69
N THR A 173 2.02 -2.07 -1.73
CA THR A 173 1.92 -3.25 -2.61
C THR A 173 3.08 -4.21 -2.48
N GLY A 174 4.25 -3.71 -2.07
CA GLY A 174 5.53 -4.41 -2.12
C GLY A 174 5.97 -5.04 -0.79
N THR A 175 5.23 -4.84 0.32
CA THR A 175 5.62 -5.35 1.64
C THR A 175 4.56 -6.32 2.21
N PRO A 176 4.45 -7.55 1.69
CA PRO A 176 3.60 -8.55 2.33
C PRO A 176 4.17 -8.90 3.70
N ALA A 177 3.39 -8.65 4.74
CA ALA A 177 3.78 -8.87 6.13
C ALA A 177 2.62 -9.49 6.91
N GLU A 178 2.91 -9.96 8.12
CA GLU A 178 1.88 -10.41 9.05
C GLU A 178 1.03 -9.22 9.49
N PRO A 179 -0.27 -9.17 9.15
CA PRO A 179 -1.11 -7.99 9.38
C PRO A 179 -1.41 -7.76 10.88
N GLY A 180 -1.24 -8.77 11.71
CA GLY A 180 -1.58 -8.73 13.12
C GLY A 180 -3.08 -8.51 13.36
N SER A 181 -3.42 -7.83 14.44
CA SER A 181 -4.79 -7.73 14.95
C SER A 181 -5.82 -7.07 14.01
N VAL A 182 -5.42 -6.41 12.94
CA VAL A 182 -6.37 -5.95 11.91
C VAL A 182 -6.99 -7.13 11.17
N PHE A 183 -6.32 -8.27 11.12
CA PHE A 183 -6.84 -9.50 10.51
C PHE A 183 -7.98 -10.15 11.31
N LYS A 184 -8.17 -9.77 12.58
CA LYS A 184 -9.31 -10.25 13.38
C LYS A 184 -10.67 -9.82 12.80
N ALA A 185 -10.73 -8.76 12.00
CA ALA A 185 -11.95 -8.44 11.26
C ALA A 185 -12.23 -9.48 10.17
N VAL A 186 -11.19 -10.00 9.50
CA VAL A 186 -11.31 -11.10 8.54
C VAL A 186 -11.87 -12.34 9.24
N THR A 187 -11.28 -12.71 10.37
CA THR A 187 -11.71 -13.84 11.20
C THR A 187 -13.14 -13.69 11.69
N LEU A 188 -13.49 -12.47 12.16
CA LEU A 188 -14.85 -12.17 12.61
C LEU A 188 -15.87 -12.28 11.47
N THR A 189 -15.51 -11.80 10.28
CA THR A 189 -16.33 -11.93 9.07
C THR A 189 -16.65 -13.39 8.79
N THR A 190 -15.63 -14.25 8.79
CA THR A 190 -15.77 -15.68 8.51
C THR A 190 -16.69 -16.35 9.52
N LEU A 191 -16.45 -16.14 10.82
CA LEU A 191 -17.24 -16.75 11.88
C LEU A 191 -18.72 -16.30 11.88
N LEU A 192 -18.98 -15.01 11.62
CA LEU A 192 -20.33 -14.46 11.53
C LEU A 192 -21.07 -14.96 10.28
N GLU A 193 -20.40 -14.96 9.12
CA GLU A 193 -21.01 -15.37 7.85
C GLU A 193 -21.31 -16.87 7.82
N ASP A 194 -20.47 -17.70 8.45
CA ASP A 194 -20.70 -19.13 8.59
C ASP A 194 -21.74 -19.46 9.70
N GLY A 195 -22.24 -18.44 10.42
CA GLY A 195 -23.29 -18.59 11.43
C GLY A 195 -22.84 -19.28 12.71
N TYR A 196 -21.54 -19.30 12.97
CA TYR A 196 -20.99 -19.95 14.19
C TYR A 196 -21.14 -19.11 15.45
N ILE A 197 -21.24 -17.79 15.31
CA ILE A 197 -21.27 -16.88 16.44
C ILE A 197 -22.17 -15.66 16.17
N GLU A 198 -22.59 -15.04 17.29
CA GLU A 198 -23.12 -13.68 17.36
C GLU A 198 -22.19 -12.79 18.20
N LEU A 199 -22.29 -11.47 18.05
CA LEU A 199 -21.42 -10.54 18.80
C LEU A 199 -21.65 -10.59 20.32
N GLU A 200 -22.83 -10.94 20.74
CA GLU A 200 -23.27 -11.03 22.13
C GLU A 200 -22.90 -12.35 22.82
N ASP A 201 -22.47 -13.35 22.05
CA ASP A 201 -22.10 -14.67 22.60
C ASP A 201 -20.99 -14.52 23.64
N LYS A 202 -21.15 -15.30 24.74
CA LYS A 202 -20.26 -15.26 25.89
C LYS A 202 -19.26 -16.42 25.85
N ILE A 203 -18.00 -16.06 26.02
CA ILE A 203 -16.87 -16.98 26.07
C ILE A 203 -16.29 -16.93 27.49
N ALA A 204 -16.07 -18.08 28.09
CA ALA A 204 -15.34 -18.16 29.35
C ALA A 204 -13.93 -17.62 29.18
N THR A 205 -13.51 -16.74 30.05
CA THR A 205 -12.23 -16.06 29.91
C THR A 205 -11.02 -16.92 30.24
N ASN A 206 -11.19 -17.91 31.15
CA ASN A 206 -10.10 -18.80 31.59
C ASN A 206 -8.77 -18.10 31.84
N HIS A 207 -8.80 -16.90 32.40
CA HIS A 207 -7.64 -16.03 32.63
C HIS A 207 -6.78 -15.82 31.37
N GLY A 208 -7.38 -15.86 30.19
CA GLY A 208 -6.69 -15.74 28.89
C GLY A 208 -5.84 -16.97 28.52
N ARG A 209 -6.03 -18.11 29.17
CA ARG A 209 -5.22 -19.34 28.98
C ARG A 209 -5.93 -20.32 28.05
N MET A 210 -5.17 -20.89 27.13
CA MET A 210 -5.57 -22.04 26.33
C MET A 210 -4.89 -23.28 26.90
N ASP A 211 -5.53 -23.95 27.89
CA ASP A 211 -4.93 -25.07 28.63
C ASP A 211 -4.62 -26.26 27.72
N ASP A 212 -5.37 -26.40 26.65
CA ASP A 212 -5.20 -27.39 25.59
C ASP A 212 -4.13 -27.00 24.54
N MET A 213 -3.55 -25.82 24.66
CA MET A 213 -2.48 -25.31 23.78
C MET A 213 -1.35 -24.67 24.60
N PRO A 214 -0.54 -25.44 25.33
CA PRO A 214 0.39 -24.94 26.35
C PRO A 214 1.52 -24.06 25.80
N ARG A 215 1.79 -24.07 24.48
CA ARG A 215 2.79 -23.18 23.85
C ARG A 215 2.30 -21.75 23.68
N ILE A 216 0.96 -21.52 23.82
CA ILE A 216 0.36 -20.18 23.71
C ILE A 216 0.44 -19.49 25.07
N LYS A 217 1.06 -18.31 25.10
CA LYS A 217 1.10 -17.49 26.31
C LYS A 217 -0.29 -16.94 26.66
N PRO A 218 -0.61 -16.81 27.95
CA PRO A 218 -1.87 -16.19 28.40
C PRO A 218 -2.04 -14.79 27.79
N ASP A 219 -3.30 -14.44 27.50
CA ASP A 219 -3.66 -13.13 26.95
C ASP A 219 -3.83 -12.11 28.07
N GLY A 220 -2.88 -11.16 28.19
CA GLY A 220 -2.91 -10.12 29.20
C GLY A 220 -4.09 -9.15 29.10
N TYR A 221 -4.72 -9.02 27.91
CA TYR A 221 -5.94 -8.21 27.76
C TYR A 221 -7.12 -8.84 28.47
N ILE A 222 -7.25 -10.17 28.44
CA ILE A 222 -8.29 -10.90 29.17
C ILE A 222 -8.08 -10.77 30.68
N THR A 223 -6.88 -10.99 31.20
CA THR A 223 -6.63 -10.87 32.64
C THR A 223 -6.87 -9.45 33.16
N SER A 224 -6.59 -8.45 32.34
CA SER A 224 -6.91 -7.05 32.67
C SER A 224 -8.42 -6.79 32.64
N PHE A 225 -9.13 -7.34 31.67
CA PHE A 225 -10.57 -7.23 31.54
C PHE A 225 -11.29 -7.86 32.74
N GLU A 226 -10.93 -9.12 33.09
CA GLU A 226 -11.47 -9.82 34.28
C GLU A 226 -11.29 -8.99 35.56
N ARG A 227 -10.07 -8.49 35.80
CA ARG A 227 -9.75 -7.68 36.98
C ARG A 227 -10.57 -6.38 37.03
N ASN A 228 -10.74 -5.71 35.89
CA ASN A 228 -11.44 -4.43 35.82
C ASN A 228 -12.96 -4.57 35.89
N LYS A 229 -13.51 -5.67 35.42
CA LYS A 229 -14.95 -5.91 35.33
C LYS A 229 -15.49 -6.88 36.40
N GLY A 230 -14.62 -7.66 37.05
CA GLY A 230 -15.02 -8.66 38.03
C GLY A 230 -15.82 -9.81 37.42
N VAL A 231 -15.55 -10.21 36.17
CA VAL A 231 -16.32 -11.21 35.42
C VAL A 231 -15.43 -12.35 34.92
N SER A 232 -16.00 -13.55 34.75
CA SER A 232 -15.32 -14.75 34.23
C SER A 232 -15.72 -15.11 32.78
N SER A 233 -16.45 -14.22 32.11
CA SER A 233 -16.84 -14.37 30.73
C SER A 233 -16.77 -13.03 30.01
N ILE A 234 -16.54 -13.08 28.68
CA ILE A 234 -16.44 -11.91 27.82
C ILE A 234 -17.31 -12.13 26.56
N SER A 235 -17.96 -11.07 26.07
CA SER A 235 -18.65 -11.17 24.77
C SER A 235 -17.66 -11.17 23.63
N VAL A 236 -18.06 -11.73 22.48
CA VAL A 236 -17.26 -11.64 21.22
C VAL A 236 -16.96 -10.17 20.90
N LEU A 237 -17.99 -9.30 21.03
CA LEU A 237 -17.83 -7.85 20.82
C LEU A 237 -16.77 -7.23 21.75
N ASP A 238 -16.84 -7.48 23.05
CA ASP A 238 -15.86 -6.96 23.99
C ASP A 238 -14.46 -7.51 23.72
N GLY A 239 -14.35 -8.81 23.38
CA GLY A 239 -13.09 -9.42 22.95
C GLY A 239 -12.52 -8.77 21.71
N PHE A 240 -13.36 -8.36 20.75
CA PHE A 240 -12.94 -7.61 19.55
C PHE A 240 -12.51 -6.19 19.89
N LYS A 241 -13.25 -5.47 20.74
CA LYS A 241 -12.93 -4.10 21.19
C LYS A 241 -11.56 -4.01 21.87
N ILE A 242 -11.27 -4.97 22.80
CA ILE A 242 -9.96 -5.02 23.49
C ILE A 242 -8.88 -5.73 22.66
N SER A 243 -9.24 -6.22 21.47
CA SER A 243 -8.31 -6.93 20.56
C SER A 243 -7.73 -8.21 21.18
N SER A 244 -8.52 -8.99 21.92
CA SER A 244 -8.10 -10.23 22.56
C SER A 244 -7.61 -11.26 21.56
N ASN A 245 -6.41 -11.79 21.77
CA ASN A 245 -5.90 -12.92 20.99
C ASN A 245 -6.55 -14.23 21.45
N TYR A 246 -6.85 -14.35 22.74
CA TYR A 246 -7.47 -15.53 23.32
C TYR A 246 -8.84 -15.82 22.69
N VAL A 247 -9.72 -14.80 22.63
CA VAL A 247 -11.07 -14.93 22.10
C VAL A 247 -11.04 -15.45 20.65
N PHE A 248 -10.24 -14.83 19.78
CA PHE A 248 -10.19 -15.21 18.36
C PHE A 248 -9.52 -16.56 18.12
N ARG A 249 -8.49 -16.90 18.87
CA ARG A 249 -7.87 -18.23 18.83
C ARG A 249 -8.84 -19.31 19.28
N ARG A 250 -9.56 -19.05 20.36
CA ARG A 250 -10.52 -19.99 20.92
C ARG A 250 -11.66 -20.26 19.94
N LEU A 251 -12.28 -19.21 19.41
CA LEU A 251 -13.37 -19.32 18.44
C LEU A 251 -12.95 -20.10 17.19
N VAL A 252 -11.81 -19.75 16.58
CA VAL A 252 -11.37 -20.46 15.37
C VAL A 252 -10.99 -21.91 15.67
N LYS A 253 -10.37 -22.18 16.83
CA LYS A 253 -10.08 -23.55 17.23
C LYS A 253 -11.35 -24.36 17.43
N ASP A 254 -12.34 -23.81 18.10
CA ASP A 254 -13.58 -24.53 18.45
C ASP A 254 -14.45 -24.82 17.22
N HIS A 255 -14.45 -23.95 16.21
CA HIS A 255 -15.33 -24.09 15.04
C HIS A 255 -14.63 -24.68 13.81
N TYR A 256 -13.32 -24.44 13.65
CA TYR A 256 -12.57 -24.89 12.46
C TYR A 256 -11.41 -25.86 12.81
N GLY A 257 -11.23 -26.21 14.10
CA GLY A 257 -10.11 -27.06 14.53
C GLY A 257 -10.09 -28.43 13.87
N ASP A 258 -11.27 -29.03 13.67
CA ASP A 258 -11.43 -30.33 13.03
C ASP A 258 -11.37 -30.27 11.50
N ASN A 259 -11.70 -29.11 10.91
CA ASN A 259 -11.65 -28.87 9.46
C ASN A 259 -11.02 -27.50 9.13
N PRO A 260 -9.72 -27.34 9.29
CA PRO A 260 -9.04 -26.05 9.08
C PRO A 260 -9.09 -25.56 7.63
N GLU A 261 -9.32 -26.47 6.67
CA GLU A 261 -9.44 -26.12 5.25
C GLU A 261 -10.61 -25.17 5.00
N GLU A 262 -11.72 -25.29 5.73
CA GLU A 262 -12.86 -24.38 5.58
C GLU A 262 -12.47 -22.93 5.87
N PHE A 263 -11.78 -22.68 6.98
CA PHE A 263 -11.30 -21.34 7.32
C PHE A 263 -10.32 -20.79 6.28
N ILE A 264 -9.37 -21.62 5.86
CA ILE A 264 -8.35 -21.20 4.87
C ILE A 264 -8.97 -20.94 3.49
N ASN A 265 -9.95 -21.76 3.07
CA ASN A 265 -10.67 -21.55 1.82
C ASN A 265 -11.43 -20.21 1.81
N ARG A 266 -12.05 -19.81 2.93
CA ARG A 266 -12.65 -18.48 3.06
C ARG A 266 -11.64 -17.36 2.83
N LEU A 267 -10.40 -17.50 3.35
CA LEU A 267 -9.36 -16.50 3.12
C LEU A 267 -8.98 -16.39 1.63
N HIS A 268 -8.95 -17.49 0.91
CA HIS A 268 -8.75 -17.49 -0.55
C HIS A 268 -9.92 -16.86 -1.30
N GLU A 269 -11.17 -17.15 -0.90
CA GLU A 269 -12.38 -16.50 -1.43
C GLU A 269 -12.36 -14.98 -1.20
N TYR A 270 -11.73 -14.50 -0.13
CA TYR A 270 -11.50 -13.08 0.14
C TYR A 270 -10.31 -12.50 -0.63
N ASN A 271 -9.76 -13.25 -1.59
CA ASN A 271 -8.60 -12.86 -2.41
C ASN A 271 -7.31 -12.61 -1.62
N PHE A 272 -7.13 -13.27 -0.47
CA PHE A 272 -5.84 -13.34 0.18
C PHE A 272 -5.01 -14.52 -0.37
N GLY A 273 -3.67 -14.42 -0.26
CA GLY A 273 -2.74 -15.47 -0.70
C GLY A 273 -2.17 -15.27 -2.10
N GLU A 274 -2.78 -14.43 -2.93
CA GLU A 274 -2.28 -14.05 -4.24
C GLU A 274 -2.13 -12.54 -4.37
N ALA A 275 -1.15 -12.08 -5.16
CA ALA A 275 -1.00 -10.67 -5.45
C ALA A 275 -2.13 -10.19 -6.38
N TYR A 276 -2.67 -9.01 -6.09
CA TYR A 276 -3.61 -8.38 -7.01
C TYR A 276 -2.90 -8.04 -8.34
N ASP A 277 -3.65 -8.17 -9.44
CA ASP A 277 -3.25 -7.59 -10.71
C ASP A 277 -3.50 -6.07 -10.64
N PHE A 278 -2.57 -5.39 -9.98
CA PHE A 278 -2.57 -3.94 -9.76
C PHE A 278 -1.50 -3.29 -10.64
N GLU A 279 -1.74 -2.08 -11.14
CA GLU A 279 -0.86 -1.43 -12.12
C GLU A 279 0.54 -1.16 -11.56
N LEU A 280 0.63 -0.87 -10.26
CA LEU A 280 1.91 -0.50 -9.62
C LEU A 280 2.57 -1.73 -8.99
N LYS A 281 3.22 -2.54 -9.84
CA LYS A 281 3.93 -3.74 -9.39
C LYS A 281 5.37 -3.41 -9.01
N GLU A 282 5.75 -3.79 -7.78
CA GLU A 282 7.16 -3.79 -7.40
C GLU A 282 7.84 -5.08 -7.89
N LYS A 283 9.07 -4.97 -8.37
CA LYS A 283 9.85 -6.14 -8.82
C LYS A 283 10.65 -6.74 -7.67
N GLY A 284 10.80 -8.07 -7.67
CA GLY A 284 11.66 -8.78 -6.73
C GLY A 284 11.11 -8.91 -5.30
N ILE A 285 9.79 -8.72 -5.11
CA ILE A 285 9.12 -8.85 -3.82
C ILE A 285 8.63 -10.28 -3.56
N SER A 286 8.47 -10.60 -2.28
CA SER A 286 7.77 -11.81 -1.86
C SER A 286 6.28 -11.73 -2.23
N ARG A 287 5.69 -12.85 -2.60
CA ARG A 287 4.24 -12.92 -2.83
C ARG A 287 3.49 -12.98 -1.48
N PRO A 288 2.25 -12.47 -1.41
CA PRO A 288 1.35 -12.76 -0.32
C PRO A 288 1.22 -14.28 -0.14
N THR A 289 1.06 -14.73 1.09
CA THR A 289 0.95 -16.18 1.39
C THR A 289 -0.05 -16.42 2.50
N ILE A 290 -0.86 -17.45 2.32
CA ILE A 290 -1.69 -18.05 3.36
C ILE A 290 -1.18 -19.47 3.59
N PRO A 291 -0.97 -19.94 4.83
CA PRO A 291 -0.53 -21.30 5.11
C PRO A 291 -1.54 -22.33 4.59
N ASP A 292 -1.06 -23.41 3.98
CA ASP A 292 -1.87 -24.50 3.46
C ASP A 292 -1.99 -25.61 4.49
N PRO A 293 -3.20 -26.01 4.94
CA PRO A 293 -3.42 -27.11 5.86
C PRO A 293 -2.88 -28.47 5.37
N LYS A 294 -2.72 -28.64 4.07
CA LYS A 294 -2.16 -29.87 3.46
C LYS A 294 -0.65 -29.90 3.44
N SER A 295 0.01 -28.79 3.80
CA SER A 295 1.47 -28.75 3.78
C SER A 295 2.10 -29.59 4.88
N ALA A 296 3.26 -30.21 4.57
CA ALA A 296 4.03 -30.92 5.58
C ALA A 296 4.50 -29.95 6.67
N GLY A 297 4.12 -30.15 7.90
CA GLY A 297 4.47 -29.29 9.04
C GLY A 297 3.33 -28.38 9.52
N TRP A 298 2.18 -28.38 8.85
CA TRP A 298 0.98 -27.72 9.35
C TRP A 298 0.57 -28.28 10.72
N THR A 299 0.16 -27.42 11.60
CA THR A 299 -0.34 -27.75 12.93
C THR A 299 -1.54 -26.86 13.29
N ILE A 300 -2.28 -27.27 14.31
CA ILE A 300 -3.36 -26.45 14.87
C ILE A 300 -2.87 -25.06 15.36
N TYR A 301 -1.57 -24.93 15.68
CA TYR A 301 -0.97 -23.66 16.05
C TYR A 301 -0.92 -22.67 14.88
N ASP A 302 -0.80 -23.16 13.63
CA ASP A 302 -0.84 -22.34 12.43
C ASP A 302 -2.24 -21.75 12.23
N LEU A 303 -3.29 -22.59 12.37
CA LEU A 303 -4.67 -22.12 12.29
C LEU A 303 -4.96 -20.98 13.27
N VAL A 304 -4.65 -21.18 14.56
CA VAL A 304 -4.93 -20.16 15.59
C VAL A 304 -3.98 -18.95 15.49
N SER A 305 -2.86 -19.08 14.80
CA SER A 305 -1.98 -17.95 14.48
C SER A 305 -2.56 -17.12 13.35
N VAL A 306 -3.04 -17.74 12.28
CA VAL A 306 -3.71 -17.05 11.18
C VAL A 306 -4.95 -16.28 11.68
N ALA A 307 -5.71 -16.87 12.61
CA ALA A 307 -6.89 -16.23 13.22
C ALA A 307 -6.62 -14.83 13.82
N ILE A 308 -5.39 -14.55 14.20
CA ILE A 308 -4.99 -13.26 14.79
C ILE A 308 -4.00 -12.48 13.92
N GLY A 309 -3.83 -12.90 12.65
CA GLY A 309 -3.02 -12.23 11.65
C GLY A 309 -1.52 -12.52 11.74
N TYR A 310 -1.13 -13.70 12.24
CA TYR A 310 0.23 -14.23 12.15
C TYR A 310 0.27 -15.44 11.21
N SER A 311 1.44 -15.84 10.77
CA SER A 311 1.68 -16.92 9.79
C SER A 311 1.12 -16.64 8.38
N ALA A 312 0.18 -15.71 8.21
CA ALA A 312 -0.28 -15.20 6.92
C ALA A 312 0.47 -13.91 6.56
N ARG A 313 0.85 -13.74 5.30
CA ARG A 313 1.54 -12.53 4.81
C ARG A 313 0.69 -11.88 3.73
N VAL A 314 0.24 -10.66 3.97
CA VAL A 314 -0.62 -9.89 3.08
C VAL A 314 -0.12 -8.45 2.94
N THR A 315 -0.42 -7.80 1.82
CA THR A 315 -0.04 -6.40 1.62
C THR A 315 -1.02 -5.44 2.32
N PRO A 316 -0.59 -4.22 2.68
CA PRO A 316 -1.49 -3.19 3.16
C PRO A 316 -2.67 -2.93 2.22
N LEU A 317 -2.44 -2.95 0.89
CA LEU A 317 -3.50 -2.78 -0.11
C LEU A 317 -4.56 -3.88 -0.03
N GLN A 318 -4.17 -5.15 0.17
CA GLN A 318 -5.12 -6.26 0.34
C GLN A 318 -5.97 -6.10 1.60
N VAL A 319 -5.36 -5.68 2.71
CA VAL A 319 -6.09 -5.39 3.95
C VAL A 319 -7.08 -4.24 3.73
N ALA A 320 -6.64 -3.15 3.08
CA ALA A 320 -7.52 -2.03 2.75
C ALA A 320 -8.71 -2.46 1.88
N ALA A 321 -8.46 -3.26 0.83
CA ALA A 321 -9.51 -3.76 -0.06
C ALA A 321 -10.53 -4.64 0.66
N PHE A 322 -10.11 -5.46 1.64
CA PHE A 322 -11.02 -6.25 2.45
C PHE A 322 -11.93 -5.37 3.32
N TYR A 323 -11.37 -4.37 4.01
CA TYR A 323 -12.18 -3.42 4.79
C TYR A 323 -13.09 -2.57 3.90
N ASN A 324 -12.62 -2.24 2.68
CA ASN A 324 -13.44 -1.58 1.67
C ASN A 324 -14.65 -2.43 1.26
N ALA A 325 -14.47 -3.74 1.15
CA ALA A 325 -15.57 -4.65 0.85
C ALA A 325 -16.61 -4.70 1.99
N ILE A 326 -16.19 -4.69 3.27
CA ILE A 326 -17.12 -4.56 4.40
C ILE A 326 -17.92 -3.26 4.27
N ALA A 327 -17.24 -2.12 4.04
CA ALA A 327 -17.84 -0.82 3.85
C ALA A 327 -18.81 -0.75 2.65
N ASN A 328 -18.58 -1.59 1.64
CA ASN A 328 -19.38 -1.71 0.41
C ASN A 328 -20.41 -2.85 0.46
N ASN A 329 -20.95 -3.13 1.64
CA ASN A 329 -21.96 -4.17 1.89
C ASN A 329 -21.54 -5.58 1.41
N GLY A 330 -20.29 -5.93 1.58
CA GLY A 330 -19.70 -7.22 1.21
C GLY A 330 -19.15 -7.29 -0.22
N LYS A 331 -19.36 -6.29 -1.06
CA LYS A 331 -18.87 -6.27 -2.44
C LYS A 331 -17.40 -5.80 -2.49
N MET A 332 -16.50 -6.67 -2.93
CA MET A 332 -15.08 -6.38 -3.03
C MET A 332 -14.71 -5.87 -4.43
N MET A 333 -14.25 -4.63 -4.49
CA MET A 333 -13.78 -3.99 -5.72
C MET A 333 -12.28 -4.20 -5.90
N LYS A 334 -11.84 -4.34 -7.15
CA LYS A 334 -10.41 -4.34 -7.50
C LYS A 334 -9.87 -2.93 -7.32
N PRO A 335 -8.83 -2.71 -6.48
CA PRO A 335 -8.14 -1.43 -6.44
C PRO A 335 -7.53 -1.09 -7.81
N TYR A 336 -7.59 0.18 -8.22
CA TYR A 336 -6.98 0.68 -9.45
C TYR A 336 -6.59 2.15 -9.30
N VAL A 337 -5.61 2.59 -10.10
CA VAL A 337 -5.05 3.96 -9.99
C VAL A 337 -5.12 4.74 -11.30
N VAL A 338 -5.40 4.08 -12.42
CA VAL A 338 -5.55 4.71 -13.73
C VAL A 338 -7.01 4.71 -14.15
N GLU A 339 -7.54 5.89 -14.48
CA GLU A 339 -8.93 6.10 -14.91
C GLU A 339 -9.07 6.03 -16.42
N SER A 340 -8.17 6.74 -17.15
CA SER A 340 -8.22 6.76 -18.62
C SER A 340 -6.87 7.05 -19.25
N ILE A 341 -6.77 6.70 -20.53
CA ILE A 341 -5.71 7.13 -21.45
C ILE A 341 -6.35 8.11 -22.42
N GLU A 342 -5.75 9.28 -22.57
CA GLU A 342 -6.28 10.38 -23.39
C GLU A 342 -5.27 10.81 -24.45
N ASP A 343 -5.74 11.14 -25.63
CA ASP A 343 -4.97 11.73 -26.71
C ASP A 343 -5.56 13.10 -27.06
N GLN A 344 -4.81 14.16 -26.80
CA GLN A 344 -5.22 15.55 -27.02
C GLN A 344 -6.61 15.87 -26.43
N GLY A 345 -6.86 15.38 -25.19
CA GLY A 345 -8.11 15.57 -24.46
C GLY A 345 -9.27 14.66 -24.90
N ARG A 346 -9.01 13.68 -25.77
CA ARG A 346 -10.00 12.65 -26.15
C ARG A 346 -9.65 11.33 -25.47
N THR A 347 -10.62 10.72 -24.80
CA THR A 347 -10.46 9.41 -24.18
C THR A 347 -10.25 8.34 -25.26
N VAL A 348 -9.09 7.71 -25.26
CA VAL A 348 -8.72 6.58 -26.11
C VAL A 348 -9.10 5.26 -25.45
N LYS A 349 -8.90 5.18 -24.13
CA LYS A 349 -9.23 3.99 -23.34
C LYS A 349 -9.69 4.42 -21.93
N GLU A 350 -10.79 3.83 -21.47
CA GLU A 350 -11.33 4.03 -20.12
C GLU A 350 -11.19 2.74 -19.31
N PHE A 351 -10.82 2.85 -18.04
CA PHE A 351 -10.73 1.74 -17.09
C PHE A 351 -11.91 1.84 -16.12
N LYS A 352 -12.84 0.90 -16.20
CA LYS A 352 -14.03 0.86 -15.35
C LYS A 352 -13.73 0.09 -14.06
N PRO A 353 -14.43 0.42 -12.95
CA PRO A 353 -14.35 -0.36 -11.73
C PRO A 353 -14.66 -1.85 -11.98
N VAL A 354 -13.82 -2.73 -11.44
CA VAL A 354 -13.93 -4.18 -11.57
C VAL A 354 -14.26 -4.80 -10.22
N ILE A 355 -15.22 -5.70 -10.21
CA ILE A 355 -15.57 -6.49 -9.01
C ILE A 355 -14.60 -7.67 -8.92
N LEU A 356 -13.86 -7.78 -7.82
CA LEU A 356 -13.02 -8.94 -7.50
C LEU A 356 -13.85 -10.10 -6.93
N ASN A 357 -14.74 -9.77 -5.98
CA ASN A 357 -15.66 -10.72 -5.39
C ASN A 357 -17.02 -10.03 -5.18
N GLY A 358 -18.07 -10.62 -5.71
CA GLY A 358 -19.43 -10.06 -5.63
C GLY A 358 -19.99 -9.99 -4.21
N SER A 359 -19.53 -10.87 -3.30
CA SER A 359 -19.98 -10.93 -1.92
C SER A 359 -18.99 -11.71 -1.05
N ILE A 360 -18.17 -11.01 -0.28
CA ILE A 360 -17.33 -11.63 0.76
C ILE A 360 -18.18 -12.02 1.99
N CYS A 361 -19.32 -11.37 2.17
CA CYS A 361 -20.30 -11.64 3.22
C CYS A 361 -21.65 -11.00 2.85
N SER A 362 -22.69 -11.43 3.53
CA SER A 362 -24.03 -10.86 3.43
C SER A 362 -24.04 -9.41 3.94
N LYS A 363 -25.04 -8.62 3.50
CA LYS A 363 -25.23 -7.26 4.02
C LYS A 363 -25.46 -7.26 5.54
N ALA A 364 -26.17 -8.24 6.08
CA ALA A 364 -26.40 -8.35 7.51
C ALA A 364 -25.10 -8.55 8.30
N THR A 365 -24.19 -9.37 7.79
CA THR A 365 -22.85 -9.55 8.35
C THR A 365 -22.01 -8.28 8.23
N ALA A 366 -22.07 -7.58 7.08
CA ALA A 366 -21.38 -6.30 6.90
C ALA A 366 -21.88 -5.21 7.87
N ASP A 367 -23.18 -5.11 8.09
CA ASP A 367 -23.78 -4.19 9.08
C ASP A 367 -23.33 -4.53 10.52
N THR A 368 -23.29 -5.84 10.86
CA THR A 368 -22.79 -6.33 12.15
C THR A 368 -21.31 -6.01 12.35
N LEU A 369 -20.48 -6.20 11.33
CA LEU A 369 -19.06 -5.84 11.34
C LEU A 369 -18.85 -4.34 11.48
N THR A 370 -19.65 -3.53 10.77
CA THR A 370 -19.62 -2.08 10.89
C THR A 370 -19.90 -1.63 12.31
N ARG A 371 -20.91 -2.22 12.96
CA ARG A 371 -21.19 -2.01 14.40
C ARG A 371 -19.97 -2.38 15.27
N ALA A 372 -19.40 -3.56 15.07
CA ALA A 372 -18.26 -4.02 15.86
C ALA A 372 -17.03 -3.12 15.67
N LEU A 373 -16.70 -2.72 14.43
CA LEU A 373 -15.59 -1.83 14.10
C LEU A 373 -15.81 -0.41 14.65
N THR A 374 -17.04 0.09 14.64
CA THR A 374 -17.41 1.37 15.26
C THR A 374 -17.19 1.34 16.78
N MET A 375 -17.56 0.24 17.44
CA MET A 375 -17.34 0.10 18.87
C MET A 375 -15.85 0.06 19.24
N VAL A 376 -14.96 -0.41 18.36
CA VAL A 376 -13.49 -0.31 18.58
C VAL A 376 -13.02 1.14 18.64
N THR A 377 -13.60 2.03 17.84
CA THR A 377 -13.22 3.46 17.80
C THR A 377 -13.91 4.28 18.88
N LEU A 378 -15.06 3.85 19.38
CA LEU A 378 -15.75 4.52 20.47
C LEU A 378 -15.25 4.10 21.84
N GLU A 379 -15.07 2.82 22.08
CA GLU A 379 -14.83 2.24 23.42
C GLU A 379 -13.59 1.32 23.49
N GLY A 380 -13.01 0.97 22.34
CA GLY A 380 -11.93 -0.01 22.25
C GLY A 380 -10.54 0.60 22.09
N THR A 381 -9.67 -0.18 21.43
CA THR A 381 -8.24 0.18 21.25
C THR A 381 -8.01 1.42 20.40
N ALA A 382 -9.00 1.88 19.62
CA ALA A 382 -8.95 3.10 18.82
C ALA A 382 -9.78 4.26 19.39
N SER A 383 -10.08 4.26 20.70
CA SER A 383 -10.95 5.25 21.36
C SER A 383 -10.45 6.71 21.29
N ARG A 384 -9.21 6.95 20.85
CA ARG A 384 -8.73 8.30 20.50
C ARG A 384 -9.52 8.92 19.34
N LEU A 385 -10.17 8.11 18.50
CA LEU A 385 -10.97 8.57 17.37
C LEU A 385 -12.44 8.88 17.71
N LYS A 386 -12.87 8.64 18.96
CA LYS A 386 -14.28 8.85 19.38
C LYS A 386 -14.83 10.26 19.14
N ASN A 387 -13.94 11.25 19.10
CA ASN A 387 -14.28 12.67 18.90
C ASN A 387 -13.86 13.14 17.48
N ALA A 388 -13.65 12.24 16.52
CA ALA A 388 -13.41 12.61 15.13
C ALA A 388 -14.61 13.38 14.55
N ARG A 389 -14.37 14.12 13.45
CA ARG A 389 -15.43 14.92 12.80
C ARG A 389 -16.57 14.09 12.21
N CYS A 390 -16.36 12.82 12.00
CA CYS A 390 -17.37 11.84 11.58
C CYS A 390 -17.11 10.52 12.31
N THR A 391 -18.10 9.66 12.36
CA THR A 391 -17.98 8.33 12.94
C THR A 391 -17.03 7.49 12.08
N VAL A 392 -16.09 6.82 12.74
CA VAL A 392 -15.11 5.95 12.07
C VAL A 392 -15.35 4.51 12.51
N ALA A 393 -15.44 3.59 11.56
CA ALA A 393 -15.41 2.16 11.83
C ALA A 393 -14.01 1.63 11.50
N GLY A 394 -13.30 1.04 12.47
CA GLY A 394 -11.92 0.63 12.20
C GLY A 394 -11.29 -0.22 13.29
N LYS A 395 -10.08 -0.72 13.00
CA LYS A 395 -9.33 -1.62 13.87
C LYS A 395 -7.86 -1.24 13.91
N THR A 396 -7.27 -1.30 15.10
CA THR A 396 -5.83 -1.22 15.31
C THR A 396 -5.18 -2.58 15.20
N GLY A 397 -3.93 -2.60 14.77
CA GLY A 397 -3.08 -3.77 14.81
C GLY A 397 -1.65 -3.38 15.18
N THR A 398 -0.96 -4.28 15.85
CA THR A 398 0.48 -4.24 16.05
C THR A 398 1.01 -5.64 15.82
N SER A 399 1.95 -5.77 14.89
CA SER A 399 2.64 -7.03 14.65
C SER A 399 4.13 -6.84 14.70
N ARG A 400 4.85 -7.94 14.91
CA ARG A 400 6.30 -7.96 14.78
C ARG A 400 6.67 -8.16 13.34
N ILE A 401 7.76 -7.52 12.92
CA ILE A 401 8.28 -7.70 11.56
C ILE A 401 9.17 -8.94 11.55
N HIS A 402 8.87 -9.86 10.63
CA HIS A 402 9.73 -11.01 10.38
C HIS A 402 11.00 -10.55 9.67
N LEU A 403 12.15 -10.73 10.33
CA LEU A 403 13.45 -10.32 9.81
C LEU A 403 14.04 -11.38 8.90
N PRO A 404 14.69 -11.04 7.79
CA PRO A 404 15.45 -11.96 6.97
C PRO A 404 16.65 -12.52 7.75
N LYS A 405 17.20 -13.67 7.32
CA LYS A 405 18.30 -14.34 8.02
C LYS A 405 19.55 -13.46 8.13
N GLU A 406 19.77 -12.62 7.16
CA GLU A 406 20.89 -11.68 7.06
C GLU A 406 20.86 -10.62 8.18
N GLU A 407 19.68 -10.21 8.62
CA GLU A 407 19.51 -9.23 9.71
C GLU A 407 19.52 -9.88 11.12
N ARG A 408 19.50 -11.21 11.20
CA ARG A 408 19.50 -11.95 12.47
C ARG A 408 20.52 -13.10 12.52
N PRO A 409 21.81 -12.87 12.17
CA PRO A 409 22.80 -13.93 12.18
C PRO A 409 22.94 -14.55 13.59
N GLY A 410 22.82 -15.89 13.66
CA GLY A 410 22.88 -16.63 14.93
C GLY A 410 21.62 -16.63 15.78
N SER A 411 20.56 -15.90 15.40
CA SER A 411 19.26 -15.94 16.11
C SER A 411 18.29 -16.93 15.47
N ASN A 412 17.67 -17.78 16.29
CA ASN A 412 16.56 -18.65 15.89
C ASN A 412 15.19 -17.95 15.99
N ASP A 413 15.10 -16.78 16.68
CA ASP A 413 13.88 -15.99 16.74
C ASP A 413 13.71 -15.16 15.46
N PRO A 414 12.70 -15.43 14.62
CA PRO A 414 12.49 -14.71 13.37
C PRO A 414 12.12 -13.23 13.54
N TYR A 415 11.84 -12.80 14.75
CA TYR A 415 11.38 -11.44 15.08
C TYR A 415 12.41 -10.60 15.82
N SER A 416 13.59 -11.12 16.09
CA SER A 416 14.64 -10.42 16.84
C SER A 416 15.90 -10.28 16.00
N ASP A 417 16.49 -9.07 15.98
CA ASP A 417 17.82 -8.84 15.39
C ASP A 417 18.95 -9.47 16.25
N ILE A 418 20.20 -9.30 15.83
CA ILE A 418 21.39 -9.81 16.53
C ILE A 418 21.50 -9.28 17.98
N ASN A 419 20.91 -8.12 18.26
CA ASN A 419 20.92 -7.49 19.60
C ASN A 419 19.68 -7.84 20.43
N GLY A 420 18.80 -8.72 19.93
CA GLY A 420 17.54 -9.07 20.56
C GLY A 420 16.44 -8.00 20.41
N ARG A 421 16.66 -6.96 19.59
CA ARG A 421 15.67 -5.91 19.34
C ARG A 421 14.62 -6.43 18.37
N LYS A 422 13.36 -6.01 18.58
CA LYS A 422 12.22 -6.40 17.77
C LYS A 422 11.72 -5.20 16.99
N LYS A 423 11.63 -5.36 15.69
CA LYS A 423 10.97 -4.39 14.82
C LYS A 423 9.46 -4.65 14.82
N HIS A 424 8.68 -3.58 14.78
CA HIS A 424 7.23 -3.63 14.81
C HIS A 424 6.65 -2.86 13.64
N GLN A 425 5.46 -3.30 13.23
CA GLN A 425 4.58 -2.46 12.44
C GLN A 425 3.32 -2.16 13.24
N ALA A 426 2.92 -0.89 13.25
CA ALA A 426 1.66 -0.44 13.80
C ALA A 426 0.72 -0.10 12.64
N THR A 427 -0.50 -0.62 12.71
CA THR A 427 -1.49 -0.49 11.63
C THR A 427 -2.80 0.03 12.20
N PHE A 428 -3.41 0.95 11.50
CA PHE A 428 -4.83 1.27 11.62
C PHE A 428 -5.48 1.14 10.24
N VAL A 429 -6.64 0.50 10.19
CA VAL A 429 -7.47 0.44 8.99
C VAL A 429 -8.93 0.65 9.38
N GLY A 430 -9.65 1.40 8.57
CA GLY A 430 -11.05 1.70 8.80
C GLY A 430 -11.69 2.47 7.66
N PHE A 431 -12.99 2.69 7.77
CA PHE A 431 -13.76 3.44 6.80
C PHE A 431 -14.63 4.50 7.48
N PHE A 432 -14.97 5.51 6.72
CA PHE A 432 -15.70 6.67 7.24
C PHE A 432 -16.50 7.39 6.12
N PRO A 433 -17.64 8.10 6.49
CA PRO A 433 -18.37 7.95 7.76
C PRO A 433 -18.87 6.51 7.93
N ALA A 434 -18.97 6.00 9.17
CA ALA A 434 -19.34 4.60 9.40
C ALA A 434 -20.77 4.27 8.92
N GLU A 435 -21.69 5.23 9.00
CA GLU A 435 -23.11 5.09 8.64
C GLU A 435 -23.32 5.08 7.12
N GLN A 436 -22.48 5.79 6.38
CA GLN A 436 -22.51 5.89 4.92
C GLN A 436 -21.07 5.99 4.40
N PRO A 437 -20.36 4.87 4.33
CA PRO A 437 -18.94 4.87 4.00
C PRO A 437 -18.65 5.46 2.62
N LYS A 438 -17.71 6.41 2.56
CA LYS A 438 -17.20 7.00 1.32
C LYS A 438 -15.78 6.58 1.03
N TYR A 439 -14.96 6.51 2.07
CA TYR A 439 -13.55 6.19 1.97
C TYR A 439 -13.16 5.12 2.96
N THR A 440 -12.28 4.24 2.53
CA THR A 440 -11.53 3.32 3.39
C THR A 440 -10.07 3.77 3.42
N ALA A 441 -9.49 3.86 4.61
CA ALA A 441 -8.09 4.22 4.75
C ALA A 441 -7.33 3.19 5.59
N ILE A 442 -6.11 2.86 5.16
CA ILE A 442 -5.13 2.13 5.95
C ILE A 442 -3.89 2.97 6.15
N VAL A 443 -3.37 2.96 7.36
CA VAL A 443 -2.08 3.56 7.73
C VAL A 443 -1.23 2.49 8.36
N VAL A 444 0.00 2.34 7.86
CA VAL A 444 1.00 1.43 8.43
C VAL A 444 2.27 2.21 8.68
N VAL A 445 2.83 2.08 9.88
CA VAL A 445 4.14 2.63 10.23
C VAL A 445 5.07 1.52 10.72
N TYR A 446 6.34 1.62 10.36
CA TYR A 446 7.36 0.61 10.64
C TYR A 446 8.44 1.19 11.55
N THR A 447 8.78 0.46 12.64
CA THR A 447 9.93 0.81 13.49
C THR A 447 11.19 0.10 13.02
N GLY A 448 12.33 0.76 13.21
CA GLY A 448 13.66 0.26 12.83
C GLY A 448 14.39 -0.54 13.90
#